data_0eca4d2b0378fe5378b54145649d4de3
#
_entry.id   0eca4d2b0378fe5378b54145649d4de3
#
_cell.length_a   1.000
_cell.length_b   1.000
_cell.length_c   1.000
_cell.angle_alpha   90.00
_cell.angle_beta   90.00
_cell.angle_gamma   90.00
#
_symmetry.space_group_name_H-M   'P 1'
#
loop_
_entity.id
_entity.type
_entity.pdbx_description
1 polymer ?
#
loop_
_entity_poly.entity_id
_entity_poly.type
_entity_poly.pdbx_seq_one_letter_code
_entity_poly.pdbx_strand_id
1 'polypeptide(L)'
;MEETVKNDVVNNTTVKNNKNFNKDRKPRKEFKKSFEPKKKLLEEKVISITRVTKVTKGGRHFRFAATMVVGDGKGLVGIGTGKSIEVPEAIKKGIQAANKNLVKVQLVDGRTIPHEQIGKCGRAKVMIRPSKEGTGIIAGGAVRAVLEIAGVKDIVSKSLGANTQVNVAKATLEALKSQRTKEHIAELRGKKVEEL
;
A
#
# COMPACT_ATOMS: atom_id res chain seq x y z
N MET A 1 53.98 -29.69 -48.86
CA MET A 1 54.70 -30.61 -47.93
C MET A 1 53.78 -30.76 -46.76
N GLU A 2 52.86 -31.79 -46.82
CA GLU A 2 53.14 -33.13 -46.32
C GLU A 2 53.52 -33.04 -44.84
N GLU A 3 52.94 -33.71 -43.92
CA GLU A 3 52.26 -35.05 -43.80
C GLU A 3 51.56 -35.10 -42.46
N THR A 4 50.36 -35.60 -42.40
CA THR A 4 49.92 -37.00 -42.06
C THR A 4 50.13 -37.39 -40.60
N VAL A 5 49.03 -37.70 -39.98
CA VAL A 5 48.41 -39.02 -39.67
C VAL A 5 48.83 -39.65 -38.34
N LYS A 6 47.89 -40.03 -37.56
CA LYS A 6 47.45 -41.34 -37.02
C LYS A 6 46.88 -41.17 -35.61
N ASN A 7 45.60 -41.41 -35.41
CA ASN A 7 44.92 -42.69 -35.09
C ASN A 7 45.43 -43.44 -33.87
N ASP A 8 44.40 -43.81 -33.16
CA ASP A 8 44.18 -44.97 -32.29
C ASP A 8 44.31 -44.69 -30.77
N VAL A 9 43.48 -45.15 -29.88
CA VAL A 9 42.75 -46.41 -29.78
C VAL A 9 41.74 -46.26 -28.59
N VAL A 10 40.54 -46.64 -28.88
CA VAL A 10 39.51 -47.32 -28.04
C VAL A 10 39.96 -47.76 -26.65
N ASN A 11 39.18 -47.36 -25.64
CA ASN A 11 38.88 -48.29 -24.56
C ASN A 11 37.43 -48.13 -24.10
N ASN A 12 36.61 -49.06 -24.54
CA ASN A 12 35.33 -49.47 -23.98
C ASN A 12 35.49 -49.86 -22.51
N THR A 13 34.81 -49.13 -21.65
CA THR A 13 34.47 -49.66 -20.34
C THR A 13 32.98 -49.58 -20.16
N THR A 14 32.35 -50.68 -20.38
CA THR A 14 30.98 -51.05 -20.03
C THR A 14 30.71 -50.75 -18.58
N VAL A 15 29.94 -49.72 -18.29
CA VAL A 15 29.33 -49.55 -16.98
C VAL A 15 27.87 -50.02 -17.07
N LYS A 16 27.62 -51.10 -16.38
CA LYS A 16 26.35 -51.80 -16.27
C LYS A 16 25.23 -50.88 -15.82
N ASN A 17 24.14 -50.92 -16.57
CA ASN A 17 22.82 -50.36 -16.25
C ASN A 17 22.36 -50.86 -14.86
N ASN A 18 22.30 -50.01 -13.88
CA ASN A 18 21.44 -50.17 -12.72
C ASN A 18 20.10 -49.51 -12.99
N LYS A 19 19.26 -50.23 -13.75
CA LYS A 19 17.80 -50.04 -13.73
C LYS A 19 17.29 -50.69 -12.46
N ASN A 20 17.02 -49.88 -11.41
CA ASN A 20 16.04 -50.19 -10.36
C ASN A 20 16.12 -49.14 -9.24
N PHE A 21 15.70 -47.90 -9.54
CA PHE A 21 15.40 -46.92 -8.48
C PHE A 21 14.34 -45.95 -8.99
N ASN A 22 13.09 -46.38 -9.13
CA ASN A 22 11.92 -45.49 -9.25
C ASN A 22 10.63 -46.34 -9.28
N LYS A 23 10.29 -46.96 -8.16
CA LYS A 23 9.01 -47.67 -8.05
C LYS A 23 8.15 -47.22 -6.86
N ASP A 24 8.38 -46.03 -6.27
CA ASP A 24 7.50 -45.53 -5.21
C ASP A 24 7.36 -43.98 -5.20
N ARG A 25 7.25 -43.37 -6.38
CA ARG A 25 6.79 -41.98 -6.43
C ARG A 25 5.27 -41.98 -6.57
N LYS A 26 4.56 -41.88 -5.43
CA LYS A 26 3.15 -41.55 -5.40
C LYS A 26 2.91 -40.29 -6.25
N PRO A 27 1.87 -40.26 -7.10
CA PRO A 27 1.58 -39.09 -7.92
C PRO A 27 1.36 -37.88 -7.01
N ARG A 28 2.18 -36.86 -7.20
CA ARG A 28 2.07 -35.56 -6.52
C ARG A 28 0.73 -34.98 -6.94
N LYS A 29 -0.25 -35.00 -6.03
CA LYS A 29 -1.54 -34.34 -6.24
C LYS A 29 -1.26 -32.90 -6.63
N GLU A 30 -1.52 -32.57 -7.90
CA GLU A 30 -1.53 -31.18 -8.36
C GLU A 30 -2.62 -30.46 -7.58
N PHE A 31 -2.21 -29.68 -6.60
CA PHE A 31 -3.05 -28.66 -5.99
C PHE A 31 -3.27 -27.57 -7.07
N LYS A 32 -4.23 -27.79 -7.96
CA LYS A 32 -4.84 -26.71 -8.73
C LYS A 32 -5.54 -25.81 -7.71
N LYS A 33 -4.82 -24.88 -7.12
CA LYS A 33 -5.44 -23.72 -6.49
C LYS A 33 -6.15 -22.99 -7.62
N SER A 34 -7.47 -23.16 -7.70
CA SER A 34 -8.33 -22.28 -8.44
C SER A 34 -8.11 -20.87 -7.90
N PHE A 35 -7.36 -20.07 -8.64
CA PHE A 35 -7.22 -18.65 -8.40
C PHE A 35 -8.53 -17.99 -8.86
N GLU A 36 -9.57 -18.12 -8.03
CA GLU A 36 -10.70 -17.22 -8.17
C GLU A 36 -10.18 -15.82 -7.87
N PRO A 37 -10.32 -14.85 -8.79
CA PRO A 37 -9.94 -13.48 -8.53
C PRO A 37 -10.84 -12.98 -7.39
N LYS A 38 -10.30 -12.91 -6.18
CA LYS A 38 -11.00 -12.27 -5.05
C LYS A 38 -11.46 -10.91 -5.55
N LYS A 39 -12.78 -10.69 -5.60
CA LYS A 39 -13.37 -9.38 -5.91
C LYS A 39 -12.58 -8.34 -5.13
N LYS A 40 -12.01 -7.36 -5.82
CA LYS A 40 -11.34 -6.23 -5.20
C LYS A 40 -12.40 -5.46 -4.42
N LEU A 41 -12.50 -5.72 -3.13
CA LEU A 41 -13.38 -5.02 -2.19
C LEU A 41 -12.83 -3.63 -1.80
N LEU A 42 -11.62 -3.31 -2.26
CA LEU A 42 -10.91 -2.10 -1.90
C LEU A 42 -10.71 -1.22 -3.14
N GLU A 43 -11.06 0.04 -3.01
CA GLU A 43 -10.77 1.08 -4.00
C GLU A 43 -9.33 1.52 -3.90
N GLU A 44 -8.71 1.84 -5.05
CA GLU A 44 -7.32 2.22 -5.15
C GLU A 44 -7.20 3.60 -5.82
N LYS A 45 -6.46 4.54 -5.21
CA LYS A 45 -6.24 5.87 -5.77
C LYS A 45 -4.76 6.25 -5.71
N VAL A 46 -4.25 6.79 -6.81
CA VAL A 46 -2.88 7.33 -6.88
C VAL A 46 -2.87 8.74 -6.30
N ILE A 47 -1.97 9.01 -5.35
CA ILE A 47 -1.71 10.38 -4.86
C ILE A 47 -0.67 11.06 -5.73
N SER A 48 0.46 10.39 -5.96
CA SER A 48 1.56 10.95 -6.73
C SER A 48 2.45 9.87 -7.34
N ILE A 49 2.99 10.20 -8.51
CA ILE A 49 4.05 9.42 -9.16
C ILE A 49 5.21 10.38 -9.40
N THR A 50 6.39 10.07 -8.88
CA THR A 50 7.59 10.89 -9.02
C THR A 50 8.75 10.06 -9.53
N ARG A 51 9.56 10.63 -10.44
CA ARG A 51 10.83 10.02 -10.88
C ARG A 51 11.91 10.35 -9.87
N VAL A 52 12.54 9.34 -9.29
CA VAL A 52 13.65 9.46 -8.35
C VAL A 52 14.94 8.96 -8.99
N THR A 53 16.05 9.58 -8.66
CA THR A 53 17.35 9.29 -9.27
C THR A 53 18.35 8.90 -8.18
N LYS A 54 19.11 7.83 -8.44
CA LYS A 54 20.31 7.49 -7.68
C LYS A 54 21.53 7.80 -8.57
N VAL A 55 22.42 8.65 -8.10
CA VAL A 55 23.68 8.97 -8.79
C VAL A 55 24.78 8.06 -8.26
N THR A 56 25.51 7.43 -9.17
CA THR A 56 26.64 6.53 -8.88
C THR A 56 27.85 6.95 -9.73
N LYS A 57 29.02 6.38 -9.47
CA LYS A 57 30.24 6.63 -10.28
C LYS A 57 30.03 6.30 -11.78
N GLY A 58 29.16 5.31 -12.08
CA GLY A 58 28.85 4.91 -13.47
C GLY A 58 27.69 5.67 -14.14
N GLY A 59 27.01 6.61 -13.45
CA GLY A 59 25.94 7.41 -14.02
C GLY A 59 24.71 7.56 -13.13
N ARG A 60 23.58 7.92 -13.74
CA ARG A 60 22.30 8.19 -13.06
C ARG A 60 21.32 7.05 -13.32
N HIS A 61 20.88 6.39 -12.26
CA HIS A 61 19.87 5.33 -12.32
C HIS A 61 18.51 5.89 -11.89
N PHE A 62 17.54 5.84 -12.80
CA PHE A 62 16.19 6.35 -12.59
C PHE A 62 15.26 5.23 -12.09
N ARG A 63 14.34 5.61 -11.20
CA ARG A 63 13.21 4.79 -10.75
C ARG A 63 11.98 5.66 -10.58
N PHE A 64 10.81 5.02 -10.59
CA PHE A 64 9.55 5.69 -10.27
C PHE A 64 9.12 5.32 -8.86
N ALA A 65 8.70 6.34 -8.10
CA ALA A 65 8.08 6.18 -6.79
C ALA A 65 6.61 6.53 -6.92
N ALA A 66 5.72 5.57 -6.65
CA ALA A 66 4.28 5.77 -6.61
C ALA A 66 3.80 5.76 -5.16
N THR A 67 2.98 6.76 -4.79
CA THR A 67 2.28 6.81 -3.51
C THR A 67 0.82 6.51 -3.75
N MET A 68 0.31 5.46 -3.08
CA MET A 68 -1.03 4.92 -3.26
C MET A 68 -1.81 5.02 -1.97
N VAL A 69 -3.12 5.22 -2.11
CA VAL A 69 -4.11 5.03 -1.05
C VAL A 69 -5.03 3.90 -1.45
N VAL A 70 -5.41 3.08 -0.49
CA VAL A 70 -6.34 1.97 -0.65
C VAL A 70 -7.35 1.99 0.49
N GLY A 71 -8.62 1.73 0.23
CA GLY A 71 -9.65 1.64 1.26
C GLY A 71 -10.96 1.08 0.73
N ASP A 72 -11.94 0.96 1.61
CA ASP A 72 -13.24 0.35 1.35
C ASP A 72 -14.39 1.36 1.21
N GLY A 73 -14.11 2.67 1.38
CA GLY A 73 -15.16 3.70 1.45
C GLY A 73 -16.04 3.65 2.69
N LYS A 74 -15.69 2.83 3.70
CA LYS A 74 -16.46 2.61 4.94
C LYS A 74 -15.63 2.81 6.20
N GLY A 75 -14.57 3.59 6.11
CA GLY A 75 -13.70 3.89 7.23
C GLY A 75 -12.41 3.06 7.28
N LEU A 76 -12.15 2.17 6.32
CA LEU A 76 -10.88 1.47 6.23
C LEU A 76 -10.00 2.17 5.19
N VAL A 77 -8.81 2.63 5.59
CA VAL A 77 -7.89 3.33 4.68
C VAL A 77 -6.44 2.97 4.99
N GLY A 78 -5.64 2.80 3.95
CA GLY A 78 -4.22 2.53 4.06
C GLY A 78 -3.40 3.32 3.05
N ILE A 79 -2.17 3.66 3.42
CA ILE A 79 -1.23 4.38 2.55
C ILE A 79 0.02 3.53 2.35
N GLY A 80 0.43 3.42 1.10
CA GLY A 80 1.64 2.71 0.72
C GLY A 80 2.47 3.44 -0.33
N THR A 81 3.76 3.23 -0.30
CA THR A 81 4.68 3.73 -1.33
C THR A 81 5.42 2.57 -1.97
N GLY A 82 5.42 2.54 -3.31
CA GLY A 82 6.15 1.56 -4.09
C GLY A 82 7.21 2.22 -4.96
N LYS A 83 8.33 1.54 -5.17
CA LYS A 83 9.39 2.01 -6.08
C LYS A 83 9.77 0.90 -7.06
N SER A 84 9.83 1.24 -8.35
CA SER A 84 10.29 0.32 -9.40
C SER A 84 10.91 1.07 -10.58
N ILE A 85 11.51 0.35 -11.52
CA ILE A 85 11.99 0.91 -12.78
C ILE A 85 10.79 1.30 -13.65
N GLU A 86 9.73 0.49 -13.64
CA GLU A 86 8.49 0.72 -14.37
C GLU A 86 7.40 1.29 -13.47
N VAL A 87 6.56 2.18 -14.02
CA VAL A 87 5.43 2.79 -13.29
C VAL A 87 4.39 1.75 -12.87
N PRO A 88 3.92 0.83 -13.72
CA PRO A 88 2.92 -0.17 -13.31
C PRO A 88 3.36 -1.05 -12.15
N GLU A 89 4.65 -1.43 -12.14
CA GLU A 89 5.20 -2.20 -11.02
C GLU A 89 5.31 -1.38 -9.73
N ALA A 90 5.68 -0.09 -9.84
CA ALA A 90 5.72 0.81 -8.68
C ALA A 90 4.32 0.94 -8.05
N ILE A 91 3.27 1.05 -8.87
CA ILE A 91 1.87 1.09 -8.43
C ILE A 91 1.50 -0.23 -7.72
N LYS A 92 1.74 -1.39 -8.34
CA LYS A 92 1.46 -2.71 -7.73
C LYS A 92 2.13 -2.88 -6.36
N LYS A 93 3.41 -2.49 -6.25
CA LYS A 93 4.16 -2.49 -4.98
C LYS A 93 3.57 -1.51 -3.96
N GLY A 94 3.12 -0.33 -4.42
CA GLY A 94 2.45 0.67 -3.58
C GLY A 94 1.14 0.15 -2.99
N ILE A 95 0.30 -0.50 -3.79
CA ILE A 95 -0.96 -1.12 -3.37
C ILE A 95 -0.70 -2.24 -2.35
N GLN A 96 0.28 -3.11 -2.60
CA GLN A 96 0.66 -4.16 -1.65
C GLN A 96 1.13 -3.61 -0.31
N ALA A 97 1.88 -2.49 -0.33
CA ALA A 97 2.31 -1.80 0.88
C ALA A 97 1.15 -1.12 1.61
N ALA A 98 0.21 -0.51 0.88
CA ALA A 98 -0.99 0.10 1.45
C ALA A 98 -1.90 -0.93 2.12
N ASN A 99 -2.10 -2.10 1.49
CA ASN A 99 -2.89 -3.20 2.04
C ASN A 99 -2.31 -3.78 3.35
N LYS A 100 -1.01 -3.66 3.57
CA LYS A 100 -0.38 -4.06 4.85
C LYS A 100 -0.59 -3.03 5.95
N ASN A 101 -0.85 -1.78 5.60
CA ASN A 101 -0.96 -0.65 6.51
C ASN A 101 -2.40 -0.10 6.59
N LEU A 102 -3.40 -0.98 6.52
CA LEU A 102 -4.80 -0.59 6.67
C LEU A 102 -5.09 -0.17 8.11
N VAL A 103 -5.78 0.95 8.27
CA VAL A 103 -6.21 1.53 9.54
C VAL A 103 -7.70 1.76 9.50
N LYS A 104 -8.39 1.42 10.59
CA LYS A 104 -9.82 1.73 10.76
C LYS A 104 -9.97 3.13 11.32
N VAL A 105 -10.76 3.95 10.64
CA VAL A 105 -11.08 5.33 10.98
C VAL A 105 -12.46 5.37 11.64
N GLN A 106 -12.61 6.19 12.67
CA GLN A 106 -13.90 6.43 13.32
C GLN A 106 -14.69 7.47 12.52
N LEU A 107 -15.84 7.09 11.98
CA LEU A 107 -16.75 7.97 11.27
C LEU A 107 -18.05 8.13 12.06
N VAL A 108 -18.60 9.35 12.10
CA VAL A 108 -19.93 9.64 12.65
C VAL A 108 -20.92 9.60 11.49
N ASP A 109 -21.98 8.82 11.63
CA ASP A 109 -23.06 8.63 10.64
C ASP A 109 -22.56 8.19 9.24
N GLY A 110 -21.35 7.61 9.18
CA GLY A 110 -20.72 7.24 7.91
C GLY A 110 -20.42 8.41 6.98
N ARG A 111 -20.39 9.66 7.49
CA ARG A 111 -20.26 10.88 6.70
C ARG A 111 -19.08 11.75 7.08
N THR A 112 -18.89 12.02 8.37
CA THR A 112 -17.89 12.97 8.86
C THR A 112 -17.11 12.42 10.04
N ILE A 113 -16.17 13.20 10.55
CA ILE A 113 -15.33 12.88 11.70
C ILE A 113 -15.95 13.41 13.00
N PRO A 114 -15.67 12.79 14.18
CA PRO A 114 -16.23 13.19 15.46
C PRO A 114 -15.85 14.59 15.93
N HIS A 115 -14.59 14.97 15.76
CA HIS A 115 -14.06 16.27 16.22
C HIS A 115 -12.91 16.77 15.36
N GLU A 116 -12.55 18.04 15.55
CA GLU A 116 -11.39 18.60 14.88
C GLU A 116 -10.09 18.01 15.44
N GLN A 117 -9.13 17.77 14.54
CA GLN A 117 -7.84 17.17 14.90
C GLN A 117 -6.72 17.68 13.99
N ILE A 118 -5.51 17.78 14.56
CA ILE A 118 -4.31 18.10 13.81
C ILE A 118 -3.40 16.88 13.78
N GLY A 119 -3.24 16.30 12.60
CA GLY A 119 -2.27 15.24 12.37
C GLY A 119 -0.91 15.79 11.95
N LYS A 120 0.15 15.11 12.38
CA LYS A 120 1.53 15.51 12.10
C LYS A 120 2.32 14.33 11.53
N CYS A 121 3.10 14.61 10.47
CA CYS A 121 4.06 13.65 9.95
C CYS A 121 5.32 14.39 9.47
N GLY A 122 6.41 14.27 10.20
CA GLY A 122 7.59 15.10 10.00
C GLY A 122 7.27 16.58 10.15
N ARG A 123 7.52 17.39 9.11
CA ARG A 123 7.20 18.81 9.09
C ARG A 123 5.80 19.13 8.54
N ALA A 124 5.11 18.15 7.97
CA ALA A 124 3.73 18.34 7.51
C ALA A 124 2.77 18.32 8.69
N LYS A 125 1.81 19.26 8.69
CA LYS A 125 0.72 19.36 9.65
C LYS A 125 -0.57 19.54 8.86
N VAL A 126 -1.56 18.71 9.13
CA VAL A 126 -2.88 18.79 8.50
C VAL A 126 -3.94 18.90 9.58
N MET A 127 -4.72 19.96 9.50
CA MET A 127 -5.91 20.16 10.33
C MET A 127 -7.10 19.60 9.56
N ILE A 128 -7.92 18.81 10.22
CA ILE A 128 -9.20 18.30 9.73
C ILE A 128 -10.29 18.74 10.69
N ARG A 129 -11.44 19.19 10.16
CA ARG A 129 -12.58 19.68 10.92
C ARG A 129 -13.87 19.08 10.35
N PRO A 130 -14.79 18.60 11.18
CA PRO A 130 -16.11 18.16 10.73
C PRO A 130 -16.88 19.33 10.11
N SER A 131 -17.74 19.03 9.16
CA SER A 131 -18.55 20.02 8.46
C SER A 131 -20.02 19.63 8.42
N LYS A 132 -20.89 20.60 8.13
CA LYS A 132 -22.34 20.39 7.95
C LYS A 132 -22.62 19.52 6.72
N GLU A 133 -23.77 18.90 6.73
CA GLU A 133 -24.25 18.11 5.59
C GLU A 133 -24.27 18.94 4.31
N GLY A 134 -23.83 18.33 3.20
CA GLY A 134 -23.82 18.95 1.88
C GLY A 134 -22.63 19.88 1.60
N THR A 135 -21.70 20.07 2.55
CA THR A 135 -20.50 20.88 2.32
C THR A 135 -19.52 20.19 1.36
N GLY A 136 -19.50 18.84 1.35
CA GLY A 136 -18.57 18.06 0.57
C GLY A 136 -17.15 18.06 1.14
N ILE A 137 -16.19 17.56 0.37
CA ILE A 137 -14.79 17.46 0.79
C ILE A 137 -14.03 18.72 0.34
N ILE A 138 -13.70 19.59 1.28
CA ILE A 138 -12.86 20.78 1.05
C ILE A 138 -11.45 20.46 1.54
N ALA A 139 -10.58 20.01 0.63
CA ALA A 139 -9.25 19.51 0.96
C ALA A 139 -8.24 19.68 -0.17
N GLY A 140 -6.96 19.77 0.17
CA GLY A 140 -5.87 19.70 -0.79
C GLY A 140 -5.77 18.32 -1.45
N GLY A 141 -5.19 18.22 -2.65
CA GLY A 141 -5.23 17.00 -3.48
C GLY A 141 -4.86 15.69 -2.77
N ALA A 142 -3.74 15.68 -2.02
CA ALA A 142 -3.32 14.49 -1.28
C ALA A 142 -4.27 14.15 -0.12
N VAL A 143 -4.77 15.17 0.59
CA VAL A 143 -5.74 15.01 1.69
C VAL A 143 -7.07 14.51 1.14
N ARG A 144 -7.56 15.13 0.06
CA ARG A 144 -8.80 14.73 -0.61
C ARG A 144 -8.80 13.28 -1.03
N ALA A 145 -7.68 12.79 -1.63
CA ALA A 145 -7.56 11.40 -2.05
C ALA A 145 -7.70 10.42 -0.87
N VAL A 146 -7.13 10.76 0.29
CA VAL A 146 -7.24 9.93 1.51
C VAL A 146 -8.66 9.94 2.06
N LEU A 147 -9.31 11.11 2.13
CA LEU A 147 -10.65 11.27 2.68
C LEU A 147 -11.74 10.62 1.82
N GLU A 148 -11.65 10.73 0.49
CA GLU A 148 -12.55 10.05 -0.45
C GLU A 148 -12.51 8.53 -0.28
N ILE A 149 -11.31 7.95 -0.24
CA ILE A 149 -11.11 6.50 -0.06
C ILE A 149 -11.51 6.05 1.35
N ALA A 150 -11.41 6.92 2.37
CA ALA A 150 -11.91 6.64 3.71
C ALA A 150 -13.45 6.65 3.79
N GLY A 151 -14.14 7.19 2.77
CA GLY A 151 -15.60 7.30 2.74
C GLY A 151 -16.16 8.52 3.47
N VAL A 152 -15.32 9.51 3.78
CA VAL A 152 -15.77 10.79 4.35
C VAL A 152 -16.48 11.60 3.27
N LYS A 153 -17.64 12.16 3.58
CA LYS A 153 -18.44 12.96 2.63
C LYS A 153 -18.34 14.46 2.90
N ASP A 154 -18.39 14.88 4.16
CA ASP A 154 -18.43 16.28 4.56
C ASP A 154 -17.30 16.59 5.55
N ILE A 155 -16.30 17.33 5.07
CA ILE A 155 -15.11 17.68 5.86
C ILE A 155 -14.38 18.89 5.28
N VAL A 156 -13.80 19.69 6.17
CA VAL A 156 -12.92 20.80 5.81
C VAL A 156 -11.52 20.50 6.33
N SER A 157 -10.50 20.71 5.51
CA SER A 157 -9.11 20.51 5.90
C SER A 157 -8.21 21.64 5.43
N LYS A 158 -7.13 21.86 6.18
CA LYS A 158 -6.07 22.81 5.84
C LYS A 158 -4.69 22.24 6.13
N SER A 159 -3.80 22.32 5.15
CA SER A 159 -2.38 22.02 5.36
C SER A 159 -1.67 23.24 5.94
N LEU A 160 -1.05 23.09 7.11
CA LEU A 160 -0.40 24.16 7.89
C LEU A 160 1.13 24.09 7.88
N GLY A 161 1.71 23.03 7.33
CA GLY A 161 3.16 22.79 7.34
C GLY A 161 3.74 22.55 5.96
N ALA A 162 4.75 21.69 5.89
CA ALA A 162 5.36 21.29 4.62
C ALA A 162 4.34 20.57 3.70
N ASN A 163 4.34 20.90 2.42
CA ASN A 163 3.35 20.41 1.45
C ASN A 163 3.85 19.22 0.61
N THR A 164 4.72 18.37 1.17
CA THR A 164 5.15 17.14 0.50
C THR A 164 4.01 16.13 0.50
N GLN A 165 3.52 15.74 -0.66
CA GLN A 165 2.32 14.91 -0.84
C GLN A 165 2.31 13.64 0.03
N VAL A 166 3.44 12.93 0.11
CA VAL A 166 3.58 11.71 0.94
C VAL A 166 3.40 12.02 2.42
N ASN A 167 4.03 13.11 2.91
CA ASN A 167 3.96 13.48 4.32
C ASN A 167 2.58 14.04 4.69
N VAL A 168 1.98 14.81 3.79
CA VAL A 168 0.61 15.32 3.96
C VAL A 168 -0.39 14.16 4.05
N ALA A 169 -0.30 13.18 3.15
CA ALA A 169 -1.15 11.99 3.21
C ALA A 169 -1.00 11.21 4.52
N LYS A 170 0.24 10.98 4.96
CA LYS A 170 0.51 10.31 6.25
C LYS A 170 0.01 11.13 7.44
N ALA A 171 0.18 12.46 7.42
CA ALA A 171 -0.34 13.34 8.46
C ALA A 171 -1.87 13.27 8.53
N THR A 172 -2.56 13.20 7.37
CA THR A 172 -4.02 13.01 7.32
C THR A 172 -4.43 11.66 7.94
N LEU A 173 -3.73 10.58 7.61
CA LEU A 173 -4.00 9.26 8.20
C LEU A 173 -3.80 9.29 9.74
N GLU A 174 -2.77 9.96 10.23
CA GLU A 174 -2.53 10.09 11.67
C GLU A 174 -3.60 10.92 12.36
N ALA A 175 -4.08 12.01 11.70
CA ALA A 175 -5.22 12.78 12.19
C ALA A 175 -6.50 11.93 12.29
N LEU A 176 -6.77 11.11 11.29
CA LEU A 176 -7.93 10.21 11.27
C LEU A 176 -7.81 9.08 12.32
N LYS A 177 -6.61 8.55 12.54
CA LYS A 177 -6.34 7.49 13.52
C LYS A 177 -6.50 7.97 14.95
N SER A 178 -6.16 9.23 15.23
CA SER A 178 -6.25 9.83 16.57
C SER A 178 -7.67 10.28 16.95
N GLN A 179 -8.66 10.13 16.08
CA GLN A 179 -10.07 10.42 16.36
C GLN A 179 -10.62 9.51 17.47
N ARG A 180 -11.46 10.09 18.31
CA ARG A 180 -12.13 9.37 19.39
C ARG A 180 -13.63 9.65 19.34
N THR A 181 -14.45 8.62 19.54
CA THR A 181 -15.90 8.77 19.65
C THR A 181 -16.27 9.36 21.01
N LYS A 182 -17.44 9.99 21.10
CA LYS A 182 -17.97 10.51 22.36
C LYS A 182 -18.12 9.39 23.41
N GLU A 183 -18.54 8.21 22.98
CA GLU A 183 -18.68 7.03 23.83
C GLU A 183 -17.35 6.62 24.47
N HIS A 184 -16.30 6.54 23.67
CA HIS A 184 -14.97 6.20 24.17
C HIS A 184 -14.42 7.27 25.15
N ILE A 185 -14.73 8.56 24.92
CA ILE A 185 -14.34 9.63 25.84
C ILE A 185 -15.12 9.53 27.14
N ALA A 186 -16.43 9.22 27.08
CA ALA A 186 -17.28 9.01 28.26
C ALA A 186 -16.76 7.88 29.12
N GLU A 187 -16.45 6.74 28.51
CA GLU A 187 -15.86 5.56 29.16
C GLU A 187 -14.55 5.90 29.86
N LEU A 188 -13.63 6.58 29.19
CA LEU A 188 -12.34 7.01 29.76
C LEU A 188 -12.49 7.96 30.96
N ARG A 189 -13.55 8.79 30.98
CA ARG A 189 -13.82 9.74 32.05
C ARG A 189 -14.74 9.20 33.13
N GLY A 190 -15.31 7.99 32.97
CA GLY A 190 -16.29 7.39 33.86
C GLY A 190 -17.59 8.21 34.00
N LYS A 191 -17.98 8.95 32.92
CA LYS A 191 -19.16 9.80 32.85
C LYS A 191 -20.12 9.29 31.79
N LYS A 192 -21.40 9.67 31.91
CA LYS A 192 -22.40 9.39 30.89
C LYS A 192 -22.15 10.30 29.66
N VAL A 193 -22.52 9.84 28.46
CA VAL A 193 -22.37 10.59 27.21
C VAL A 193 -23.12 11.91 27.24
N GLU A 194 -24.22 11.98 27.98
CA GLU A 194 -25.06 13.19 28.15
C GLU A 194 -24.41 14.28 29.03
N GLU A 195 -23.36 13.91 29.80
CA GLU A 195 -22.63 14.82 30.70
C GLU A 195 -21.33 15.35 30.10
N LEU A 196 -21.03 15.02 28.84
CA LEU A 196 -19.87 15.48 28.08
C LEU A 196 -20.19 16.73 27.27
#